data_a3d7fc8bc312dcda9789ccad9d6760be
#
_entry.id   a3d7fc8bc312dcda9789ccad9d6760be
#
_cell.length_a   1.000
_cell.length_b   1.000
_cell.length_c   1.000
_cell.angle_alpha   90.00
_cell.angle_beta   90.00
_cell.angle_gamma   90.00
#
_symmetry.space_group_name_H-M   'P 1'
#
loop_
_entity.id
_entity.type
_entity.pdbx_description
1 polymer ?
#
loop_
_entity_poly.entity_id
_entity_poly.type
_entity_poly.pdbx_seq_one_letter_code
_entity_poly.pdbx_strand_id
1 'polypeptide(L)'
;MSASVDMLNDVVPKLIAREEETFRANRRRSDQMWKEAKEYISKGVPSSFQDAPPQPVFVAHGKGSRVWDVDGNEYVDFHNGFGVMVVGHAHP
;
A
#
# COMPACT_ATOMS: atom_id res chain seq x y z
N MET A 1 -15.34 32.59 6.71
CA MET A 1 -14.86 31.40 6.00
C MET A 1 -15.40 31.45 4.60
N SER A 2 -14.58 31.19 3.60
CA SER A 2 -15.00 31.23 2.21
C SER A 2 -15.78 29.98 1.80
N ALA A 3 -16.65 30.12 0.79
CA ALA A 3 -17.37 28.98 0.20
C ALA A 3 -16.43 27.90 -0.33
N SER A 4 -15.19 28.23 -0.73
CA SER A 4 -14.19 27.29 -1.21
C SER A 4 -13.68 26.35 -0.10
N VAL A 5 -13.59 26.82 1.15
CA VAL A 5 -13.22 25.94 2.28
C VAL A 5 -14.35 24.95 2.59
N ASP A 6 -15.60 25.40 2.58
CA ASP A 6 -16.76 24.53 2.79
C ASP A 6 -16.86 23.48 1.68
N MET A 7 -16.56 23.86 0.43
CA MET A 7 -16.50 22.97 -0.71
C MET A 7 -15.43 21.88 -0.52
N LEU A 8 -14.24 22.25 -0.04
CA LEU A 8 -13.17 21.28 0.26
C LEU A 8 -13.57 20.31 1.37
N ASN A 9 -14.23 20.81 2.43
CA ASN A 9 -14.69 19.96 3.52
C ASN A 9 -15.74 18.94 3.07
N ASP A 10 -16.52 19.22 2.03
CA ASP A 10 -17.48 18.30 1.45
C ASP A 10 -16.84 17.32 0.47
N VAL A 11 -15.89 17.78 -0.35
CA VAL A 11 -15.30 17.01 -1.46
C VAL A 11 -14.20 16.09 -1.00
N VAL A 12 -13.33 16.53 -0.09
CA VAL A 12 -12.15 15.75 0.34
C VAL A 12 -12.52 14.38 0.94
N PRO A 13 -13.50 14.27 1.87
CA PRO A 13 -13.89 12.96 2.38
C PRO A 13 -14.42 12.02 1.29
N LYS A 14 -15.13 12.54 0.31
CA LYS A 14 -15.64 11.75 -0.82
C LYS A 14 -14.53 11.26 -1.73
N LEU A 15 -13.52 12.09 -1.97
CA LEU A 15 -12.34 11.71 -2.75
C LEU A 15 -11.52 10.65 -2.04
N ILE A 16 -11.32 10.77 -0.74
CA ILE A 16 -10.61 9.78 0.08
C ILE A 16 -11.33 8.43 0.02
N ALA A 17 -12.64 8.42 0.23
CA ALA A 17 -13.44 7.20 0.17
C ALA A 17 -13.35 6.52 -1.20
N ARG A 18 -13.38 7.30 -2.27
CA ARG A 18 -13.27 6.83 -3.65
C ARG A 18 -11.90 6.22 -3.92
N GLU A 19 -10.84 6.89 -3.50
CA GLU A 19 -9.46 6.40 -3.67
C GLU A 19 -9.22 5.12 -2.87
N GLU A 20 -9.73 5.03 -1.64
CA GLU A 20 -9.63 3.82 -0.81
C GLU A 20 -10.36 2.65 -1.44
N GLU A 21 -11.55 2.88 -2.01
CA GLU A 21 -12.32 1.86 -2.73
C GLU A 21 -11.55 1.35 -3.94
N THR A 22 -10.98 2.25 -4.75
CA THR A 22 -10.16 1.90 -5.90
C THR A 22 -8.91 1.12 -5.46
N PHE A 23 -8.26 1.54 -4.40
CA PHE A 23 -7.11 0.86 -3.84
C PHE A 23 -7.44 -0.58 -3.46
N ARG A 24 -8.53 -0.79 -2.73
CA ARG A 24 -8.97 -2.13 -2.32
C ARG A 24 -9.36 -3.00 -3.51
N ALA A 25 -10.06 -2.43 -4.49
CA ALA A 25 -10.49 -3.15 -5.68
C ALA A 25 -9.31 -3.68 -6.50
N ASN A 26 -8.21 -2.95 -6.55
CA ASN A 26 -7.00 -3.32 -7.29
C ASN A 26 -6.04 -4.22 -6.48
N ARG A 27 -6.33 -4.49 -5.21
CA ARG A 27 -5.44 -5.22 -4.30
C ARG A 27 -6.17 -6.28 -3.48
N ARG A 28 -7.07 -7.01 -4.13
CA ARG A 28 -7.91 -8.04 -3.49
C ARG A 28 -7.10 -9.18 -2.90
N ARG A 29 -6.04 -9.60 -3.58
CA ARG A 29 -5.18 -10.69 -3.11
C ARG A 29 -4.36 -10.27 -1.90
N SER A 30 -3.86 -9.04 -1.88
CA SER A 30 -3.22 -8.45 -0.70
C SER A 30 -4.19 -8.43 0.49
N ASP A 31 -5.44 -8.07 0.28
CA ASP A 31 -6.47 -8.07 1.32
C ASP A 31 -6.71 -9.49 1.89
N GLN A 32 -6.80 -10.49 1.02
CA GLN A 32 -6.93 -11.89 1.45
C GLN A 32 -5.73 -12.35 2.28
N MET A 33 -4.52 -12.05 1.82
CA MET A 33 -3.30 -12.39 2.53
C MET A 33 -3.21 -11.68 3.88
N TRP A 34 -3.66 -10.44 3.94
CA TRP A 34 -3.70 -9.67 5.18
C TRP A 34 -4.67 -10.27 6.19
N LYS A 35 -5.86 -10.67 5.76
CA LYS A 35 -6.85 -11.33 6.62
C LYS A 35 -6.31 -12.64 7.18
N GLU A 36 -5.61 -13.41 6.39
CA GLU A 36 -4.95 -14.64 6.82
C GLU A 36 -3.80 -14.36 7.78
N ALA A 37 -2.95 -13.39 7.47
CA ALA A 37 -1.81 -13.01 8.29
C ALA A 37 -2.22 -12.52 9.69
N LYS A 38 -3.36 -11.86 9.82
CA LYS A 38 -3.88 -11.39 11.12
C LYS A 38 -4.17 -12.52 12.11
N GLU A 39 -4.32 -13.75 11.65
CA GLU A 39 -4.48 -14.93 12.51
C GLU A 39 -3.18 -15.33 13.21
N TYR A 40 -2.03 -14.95 12.66
CA TYR A 40 -0.71 -15.39 13.10
C TYR A 40 0.18 -14.30 13.68
N ILE A 41 0.08 -13.08 13.14
CA ILE A 41 0.87 -11.92 13.58
C ILE A 41 -0.03 -10.72 13.86
N SER A 42 0.38 -9.91 14.82
CA SER A 42 -0.34 -8.69 15.21
C SER A 42 -0.54 -7.78 14.00
N LYS A 43 -1.80 -7.37 13.76
CA LYS A 43 -2.20 -6.52 12.64
C LYS A 43 -1.86 -7.07 11.25
N GLY A 44 -1.39 -8.31 11.17
CA GLY A 44 -1.06 -8.99 9.90
C GLY A 44 0.20 -8.48 9.21
N VAL A 45 1.04 -7.73 9.90
CA VAL A 45 2.27 -7.13 9.34
C VAL A 45 3.46 -7.30 10.30
N PRO A 46 4.70 -7.40 9.77
CA PRO A 46 5.88 -7.64 10.61
C PRO A 46 6.30 -6.45 11.46
N SER A 47 5.88 -5.24 11.10
CA SER A 47 6.17 -4.04 11.91
C SER A 47 5.03 -3.03 11.80
N SER A 48 4.94 -2.13 12.79
CA SER A 48 3.94 -1.07 12.80
C SER A 48 4.08 -0.12 11.61
N PHE A 49 5.22 -0.06 10.98
CA PHE A 49 5.45 0.77 9.80
C PHE A 49 4.61 0.33 8.61
N GLN A 50 4.35 -0.98 8.46
CA GLN A 50 3.51 -1.51 7.39
C GLN A 50 2.02 -1.49 7.72
N ASP A 51 1.65 -1.15 8.95
CA ASP A 51 0.25 -1.05 9.36
C ASP A 51 -0.32 0.31 8.93
N ALA A 52 -0.71 0.39 7.68
CA ALA A 52 -1.23 1.62 7.09
C ALA A 52 -2.62 1.39 6.46
N PRO A 53 -3.56 2.35 6.64
CA PRO A 53 -4.87 2.25 5.98
C PRO A 53 -4.74 2.49 4.47
N PRO A 54 -5.66 1.94 3.65
CA PRO A 54 -6.78 1.09 4.05
C PRO A 54 -6.39 -0.36 4.32
N GLN A 55 -5.26 -0.81 3.80
CA GLN A 55 -4.72 -2.15 3.96
C GLN A 55 -3.25 -2.19 3.55
N PRO A 56 -2.46 -3.15 4.04
CA PRO A 56 -1.10 -3.32 3.55
C PRO A 56 -1.06 -3.89 2.13
N VAL A 57 0.04 -3.66 1.45
CA VAL A 57 0.34 -4.22 0.14
C VAL A 57 1.38 -5.32 0.32
N PHE A 58 1.12 -6.50 -0.24
CA PHE A 58 2.03 -7.63 -0.18
C PHE A 58 2.83 -7.72 -1.48
N VAL A 59 4.15 -7.59 -1.37
CA VAL A 59 5.06 -7.64 -2.52
C VAL A 59 5.35 -9.09 -2.89
N ALA A 60 5.21 -9.40 -4.18
CA ALA A 60 5.48 -10.74 -4.70
C ALA A 60 6.90 -10.90 -5.23
N HIS A 61 7.40 -9.90 -5.94
CA HIS A 61 8.75 -9.92 -6.52
C HIS A 61 9.25 -8.50 -6.80
N GLY A 62 10.54 -8.38 -7.05
CA GLY A 62 11.17 -7.12 -7.39
C GLY A 62 12.31 -7.30 -8.39
N LYS A 63 12.66 -6.22 -9.10
CA LYS A 63 13.79 -6.17 -10.00
C LYS A 63 14.26 -4.72 -10.12
N GLY A 64 15.53 -4.48 -9.80
CA GLY A 64 16.09 -3.13 -9.84
C GLY A 64 15.34 -2.17 -8.92
N SER A 65 14.83 -1.09 -9.47
CA SER A 65 14.07 -0.07 -8.73
C SER A 65 12.56 -0.33 -8.68
N ARG A 66 12.10 -1.48 -9.17
CA ARG A 66 10.67 -1.78 -9.28
C ARG A 66 10.30 -3.00 -8.46
N VAL A 67 9.09 -2.96 -7.91
CA VAL A 67 8.48 -4.09 -7.20
C VAL A 67 7.06 -4.30 -7.74
N TRP A 68 6.59 -5.53 -7.64
CA TRP A 68 5.22 -5.92 -8.02
C TRP A 68 4.54 -6.57 -6.83
N ASP A 69 3.31 -6.17 -6.58
CA ASP A 69 2.51 -6.79 -5.53
C ASP A 69 1.91 -8.12 -6.00
N VAL A 70 1.24 -8.82 -5.09
CA VAL A 70 0.59 -10.12 -5.37
C VAL A 70 -0.61 -10.00 -6.33
N ASP A 71 -1.10 -8.78 -6.56
CA ASP A 71 -2.17 -8.48 -7.49
C ASP A 71 -1.66 -8.02 -8.87
N GLY A 72 -0.33 -7.95 -9.06
CA GLY A 72 0.30 -7.59 -10.32
C GLY A 72 0.51 -6.09 -10.53
N ASN A 73 0.24 -5.26 -9.55
CA ASN A 73 0.50 -3.82 -9.65
C ASN A 73 2.00 -3.54 -9.53
N GLU A 74 2.52 -2.66 -10.38
CA GLU A 74 3.92 -2.26 -10.41
C GLU A 74 4.15 -0.96 -9.65
N TYR A 75 5.23 -0.91 -8.89
CA TYR A 75 5.64 0.27 -8.13
C TYR A 75 7.11 0.59 -8.36
N VAL A 76 7.45 1.88 -8.34
CA VAL A 76 8.84 2.31 -8.20
C VAL A 76 9.16 2.37 -6.71
N ASP A 77 10.20 1.65 -6.30
CA ASP A 77 10.57 1.57 -4.88
C ASP A 77 11.58 2.65 -4.52
N PHE A 78 11.14 3.67 -3.81
CA PHE A 78 11.98 4.72 -3.24
C PHE A 78 12.46 4.39 -1.83
N HIS A 79 11.94 3.33 -1.22
CA HIS A 79 12.24 2.94 0.15
C HIS A 79 13.47 2.03 0.24
N ASN A 80 13.63 1.09 -0.70
CA ASN A 80 14.73 0.13 -0.80
C ASN A 80 15.01 -0.64 0.50
N GLY A 81 13.95 -1.09 1.19
CA GLY A 81 14.10 -1.81 2.46
C GLY A 81 14.82 -0.98 3.52
N PHE A 82 14.43 0.26 3.73
CA PHE A 82 15.09 1.26 4.59
C PHE A 82 16.50 1.62 4.11
N GLY A 83 16.70 1.65 2.78
CA GLY A 83 17.99 2.01 2.18
C GLY A 83 19.02 0.88 2.13
N VAL A 84 18.66 -0.34 2.52
CA VAL A 84 19.57 -1.49 2.54
C VAL A 84 19.89 -2.00 1.14
N MET A 85 18.94 -1.91 0.20
CA MET A 85 19.10 -2.44 -1.16
C MET A 85 19.83 -1.48 -2.08
N VAL A 86 21.14 -1.35 -1.92
CA VAL A 86 21.99 -0.37 -2.64
C VAL A 86 21.96 -0.58 -4.15
N VAL A 87 21.89 -1.83 -4.62
CA VAL A 87 21.88 -2.20 -6.05
C VAL A 87 20.49 -2.57 -6.57
N GLY A 88 19.44 -2.27 -5.79
CA GLY A 88 18.05 -2.61 -6.13
C GLY A 88 17.67 -4.03 -5.76
N HIS A 89 16.46 -4.41 -6.17
CA HIS A 89 15.89 -5.72 -5.87
C HIS A 89 16.43 -6.82 -6.79
N ALA A 90 16.61 -8.02 -6.23
CA ALA A 90 16.94 -9.24 -6.98
C ALA A 90 18.14 -9.08 -7.92
N HIS A 91 19.16 -8.38 -7.49
CA HIS A 91 20.41 -8.23 -8.26
C HIS A 91 21.07 -9.61 -8.42
N PRO A 92 21.40 -10.02 -9.66
CA PRO A 92 22.02 -11.33 -9.91
C PRO A 92 23.43 -11.46 -9.32
#